data_b4c56aeceb4a6b739946bb5f7615dfbe
#
_entry.id   b4c56aeceb4a6b739946bb5f7615dfbe
#
_cell.length_a   1.000
_cell.length_b   1.000
_cell.length_c   1.000
_cell.angle_alpha   90.00
_cell.angle_beta   90.00
_cell.angle_gamma   90.00
#
_symmetry.space_group_name_H-M   'P 1'
#
loop_
_entity.id
_entity.type
_entity.pdbx_description
1 polymer ?
#
loop_
_entity_poly.entity_id
_entity_poly.type
_entity_poly.pdbx_seq_one_letter_code
_entity_poly.pdbx_strand_id
1 'polypeptide(L)'
;WAIDSTLPAGLAFSTSTGEISGTPSAVTSSATYTITATNTGGDATTTVTIVVNDIIPSSVVYSPNSFTLTKDSSMTATTPTASGGPVVTWTVSPTLPAGIVIDSSTGELSGTPTAVTSSAVYTVTATNTGGSATTTVTIVVNDIIPSSVSYSTSSFTLTKDSSMTAVTPTASGGPVVSWAVDPSLPAGLVLDTSTGEISGTPTAVTPSATYTVTATNTGGDATTTVTIVVNDIIPSSVSYSGSPFTLTKDSAMSAASPTSSGGTVISWAVDPSLPAGLVIDSSTGVISGTPTAITASATYTITATNTGGDATTTVTIVVNDIIPSSVSYSDSPFTLTKDSLMTASTPTYSGGTVISWAIDSTLPAGLAFSTSTGEISGTPS
;
A
#
# COMPACT_ATOMS: atom_id res chain seq x y z
N TRP A 1 57.43 9.70 -77.49
CA TRP A 1 57.14 9.30 -76.13
C TRP A 1 56.54 7.91 -76.12
N ALA A 2 56.87 7.11 -75.12
CA ALA A 2 56.32 5.78 -74.90
C ALA A 2 56.01 5.60 -73.38
N ILE A 3 55.06 4.72 -73.03
CA ILE A 3 54.77 4.31 -71.69
C ILE A 3 54.84 2.78 -71.63
N ASP A 4 55.40 2.23 -70.57
CA ASP A 4 55.71 0.81 -70.45
C ASP A 4 54.46 -0.10 -70.22
N SER A 5 53.33 0.46 -69.77
CA SER A 5 52.13 -0.30 -69.52
C SER A 5 50.88 0.56 -69.71
N THR A 6 49.70 -0.13 -69.74
CA THR A 6 48.40 0.50 -69.94
C THR A 6 48.00 1.32 -68.71
N LEU A 7 47.66 2.57 -68.90
CA LEU A 7 47.16 3.48 -67.88
C LEU A 7 45.79 2.99 -67.33
N PRO A 8 45.38 3.43 -66.11
CA PRO A 8 44.07 3.21 -65.60
C PRO A 8 43.00 3.62 -66.59
N ALA A 9 41.87 2.84 -66.56
CA ALA A 9 40.73 3.09 -67.46
C ALA A 9 40.24 4.54 -67.37
N GLY A 10 40.05 5.18 -68.56
CA GLY A 10 39.64 6.59 -68.69
C GLY A 10 40.82 7.58 -68.77
N LEU A 11 42.02 7.14 -68.52
CA LEU A 11 43.20 7.93 -68.79
C LEU A 11 43.83 7.54 -70.13
N ALA A 12 44.45 8.53 -70.82
CA ALA A 12 45.13 8.39 -72.11
C ALA A 12 46.54 8.94 -72.02
N PHE A 13 47.44 8.36 -72.81
CA PHE A 13 48.83 8.83 -72.98
C PHE A 13 49.05 9.28 -74.44
N SER A 14 49.51 10.50 -74.60
CA SER A 14 49.86 11.04 -75.92
C SER A 14 51.31 10.68 -76.28
N THR A 15 51.51 9.84 -77.28
CA THR A 15 52.81 9.45 -77.76
C THR A 15 53.52 10.60 -78.48
N SER A 16 52.79 11.69 -78.84
CA SER A 16 53.41 12.87 -79.47
C SER A 16 53.93 13.92 -78.49
N THR A 17 53.22 14.09 -77.33
CA THR A 17 53.52 15.14 -76.34
C THR A 17 54.03 14.59 -75.00
N GLY A 18 53.82 13.29 -74.72
CA GLY A 18 54.09 12.69 -73.40
C GLY A 18 53.05 13.04 -72.34
N GLU A 19 51.95 13.67 -72.73
CA GLU A 19 50.85 14.10 -71.82
C GLU A 19 50.04 12.91 -71.37
N ILE A 20 49.71 12.90 -70.07
CA ILE A 20 48.68 12.02 -69.48
C ILE A 20 47.44 12.86 -69.20
N SER A 21 46.30 12.47 -69.76
CA SER A 21 45.01 13.21 -69.60
C SER A 21 43.82 12.24 -69.51
N GLY A 22 42.63 12.79 -69.17
CA GLY A 22 41.37 12.03 -69.10
C GLY A 22 40.78 12.03 -67.73
N THR A 23 39.63 11.35 -67.59
CA THR A 23 38.92 11.15 -66.34
C THR A 23 38.95 9.66 -66.01
N PRO A 24 39.58 9.26 -64.89
CA PRO A 24 39.60 7.84 -64.53
C PRO A 24 38.16 7.33 -64.21
N SER A 25 37.84 6.13 -64.72
CA SER A 25 36.51 5.53 -64.63
C SER A 25 36.45 4.27 -63.76
N ALA A 26 37.62 3.80 -63.24
CA ALA A 26 37.70 2.66 -62.36
C ALA A 26 38.78 2.88 -61.30
N VAL A 27 38.51 2.36 -60.07
CA VAL A 27 39.47 2.34 -58.96
C VAL A 27 40.67 1.47 -59.35
N THR A 28 41.89 1.96 -59.11
CA THR A 28 43.13 1.26 -59.44
C THR A 28 44.13 1.38 -58.29
N SER A 29 44.69 0.28 -57.84
CA SER A 29 45.80 0.31 -56.88
C SER A 29 46.99 1.10 -57.38
N SER A 30 47.80 1.63 -56.47
CA SER A 30 49.02 2.35 -56.82
C SER A 30 49.94 1.54 -57.78
N ALA A 31 50.17 2.07 -58.93
CA ALA A 31 51.07 1.47 -59.96
C ALA A 31 52.08 2.53 -60.50
N THR A 32 53.29 2.08 -60.80
CA THR A 32 54.34 2.94 -61.35
C THR A 32 54.49 2.65 -62.80
N TYR A 33 54.52 3.69 -63.63
CA TYR A 33 54.61 3.67 -65.08
C TYR A 33 55.90 4.32 -65.45
N THR A 34 56.68 3.68 -66.33
CA THR A 34 57.92 4.27 -66.91
C THR A 34 57.56 4.97 -68.20
N ILE A 35 57.91 6.27 -68.30
CA ILE A 35 57.74 7.09 -69.50
C ILE A 35 59.06 7.26 -70.10
N THR A 36 59.17 6.96 -71.38
CA THR A 36 60.41 7.08 -72.23
C THR A 36 60.24 8.21 -73.23
N ALA A 37 61.19 9.14 -73.22
CA ALA A 37 61.35 10.16 -74.24
C ALA A 37 62.49 9.78 -75.15
N THR A 38 62.24 9.67 -76.45
CA THR A 38 63.28 9.24 -77.45
C THR A 38 63.49 10.36 -78.44
N ASN A 39 64.80 10.63 -78.81
CA ASN A 39 65.22 11.45 -79.94
C ASN A 39 66.34 10.75 -80.68
N THR A 40 66.97 11.42 -81.67
CA THR A 40 68.02 10.85 -82.46
C THR A 40 69.32 10.60 -81.68
N GLY A 41 69.48 11.15 -80.49
CA GLY A 41 70.60 10.97 -79.58
C GLY A 41 70.46 9.86 -78.59
N GLY A 42 69.25 9.28 -78.40
CA GLY A 42 68.97 8.21 -77.48
C GLY A 42 67.67 8.44 -76.60
N ASP A 43 67.54 7.62 -75.60
CA ASP A 43 66.39 7.58 -74.70
C ASP A 43 66.67 8.18 -73.31
N ALA A 44 65.68 8.87 -72.74
CA ALA A 44 65.63 9.27 -71.35
C ALA A 44 64.33 8.79 -70.71
N THR A 45 64.41 8.32 -69.51
CA THR A 45 63.23 7.76 -68.82
C THR A 45 62.89 8.48 -67.52
N THR A 46 61.64 8.53 -67.18
CA THR A 46 61.13 8.95 -65.88
C THR A 46 60.01 8.03 -65.45
N THR A 47 59.65 8.08 -64.17
CA THR A 47 58.56 7.30 -63.66
C THR A 47 57.45 8.19 -63.08
N VAL A 48 56.18 7.79 -63.26
CA VAL A 48 55.01 8.37 -62.63
C VAL A 48 54.29 7.30 -61.90
N THR A 49 53.82 7.62 -60.67
CA THR A 49 52.96 6.71 -59.88
C THR A 49 51.53 7.22 -59.89
N ILE A 50 50.60 6.36 -60.28
CA ILE A 50 49.17 6.68 -60.34
C ILE A 50 48.39 5.74 -59.42
N VAL A 51 47.50 6.33 -58.62
CA VAL A 51 46.49 5.64 -57.85
C VAL A 51 45.19 6.29 -58.19
N VAL A 52 44.10 5.50 -58.33
CA VAL A 52 42.76 6.01 -58.53
C VAL A 52 41.91 5.48 -57.37
N ASN A 53 41.53 6.39 -56.51
CA ASN A 53 40.67 6.11 -55.40
C ASN A 53 39.19 6.33 -55.78
N ASP A 54 38.30 5.72 -55.03
CA ASP A 54 36.86 5.92 -55.20
C ASP A 54 36.41 7.31 -54.68
N ILE A 55 35.20 7.71 -55.01
CA ILE A 55 34.57 8.89 -54.42
C ILE A 55 34.36 8.60 -52.93
N ILE A 56 34.71 9.54 -52.04
CA ILE A 56 34.54 9.41 -50.61
C ILE A 56 33.04 9.15 -50.29
N PRO A 57 32.67 8.21 -49.39
CA PRO A 57 31.35 8.08 -48.90
C PRO A 57 30.83 9.37 -48.26
N SER A 58 29.54 9.64 -48.37
CA SER A 58 28.90 10.83 -47.79
C SER A 58 27.47 10.55 -47.38
N SER A 59 26.85 11.47 -46.63
CA SER A 59 25.44 11.36 -46.20
C SER A 59 25.08 9.99 -45.60
N VAL A 60 25.96 9.47 -44.73
CA VAL A 60 25.71 8.19 -44.03
C VAL A 60 24.62 8.38 -42.99
N VAL A 61 23.52 7.65 -43.09
CA VAL A 61 22.34 7.80 -42.22
C VAL A 61 21.75 6.45 -41.85
N TYR A 62 21.49 6.25 -40.56
CA TYR A 62 20.53 5.22 -40.04
C TYR A 62 19.18 5.86 -39.83
N SER A 63 18.10 5.16 -40.17
CA SER A 63 16.73 5.55 -39.89
C SER A 63 15.96 4.34 -39.34
N PRO A 64 15.68 4.33 -38.02
CA PRO A 64 16.02 5.32 -36.97
C PRO A 64 17.50 5.33 -36.62
N ASN A 65 17.98 6.42 -35.97
CA ASN A 65 19.32 6.54 -35.43
C ASN A 65 19.37 6.44 -33.89
N SER A 66 18.24 6.15 -33.27
CA SER A 66 18.11 5.91 -31.82
C SER A 66 17.35 4.62 -31.59
N PHE A 67 17.91 3.74 -30.78
CA PHE A 67 17.40 2.40 -30.51
C PHE A 67 17.19 2.23 -29.02
N THR A 68 15.92 1.99 -28.61
CA THR A 68 15.57 1.51 -27.28
C THR A 68 15.29 0.03 -27.37
N LEU A 69 16.19 -0.78 -26.87
CA LEU A 69 16.16 -2.23 -26.96
C LEU A 69 15.81 -2.84 -25.61
N THR A 70 15.28 -4.05 -25.62
CA THR A 70 15.03 -4.85 -24.42
C THR A 70 15.99 -6.03 -24.40
N LYS A 71 16.62 -6.26 -23.25
CA LYS A 71 17.48 -7.43 -23.03
C LYS A 71 16.76 -8.73 -23.42
N ASP A 72 17.51 -9.66 -24.02
CA ASP A 72 17.04 -10.98 -24.49
C ASP A 72 15.92 -10.92 -25.56
N SER A 73 15.65 -9.73 -26.15
CA SER A 73 14.74 -9.54 -27.26
C SER A 73 15.52 -9.08 -28.51
N SER A 74 15.33 -9.76 -29.65
CA SER A 74 16.03 -9.42 -30.89
C SER A 74 15.62 -8.04 -31.40
N MET A 75 16.60 -7.24 -31.81
CA MET A 75 16.31 -5.97 -32.48
C MET A 75 15.88 -6.20 -33.94
N THR A 76 15.12 -5.28 -34.49
CA THR A 76 14.90 -5.22 -35.95
C THR A 76 16.18 -4.78 -36.63
N ALA A 77 16.68 -5.60 -37.56
CA ALA A 77 17.90 -5.28 -38.33
C ALA A 77 17.70 -3.94 -39.07
N THR A 78 18.70 -3.08 -39.01
CA THR A 78 18.65 -1.75 -39.59
C THR A 78 19.94 -1.48 -40.41
N THR A 79 19.75 -1.29 -41.73
CA THR A 79 20.85 -1.01 -42.68
C THR A 79 20.96 0.50 -42.92
N PRO A 80 22.14 1.07 -42.91
CA PRO A 80 22.34 2.50 -43.23
C PRO A 80 22.18 2.77 -44.72
N THR A 81 21.90 4.03 -45.04
CA THR A 81 22.07 4.55 -46.41
C THR A 81 23.31 5.41 -46.47
N ALA A 82 23.98 5.43 -47.62
CA ALA A 82 25.13 6.29 -47.91
C ALA A 82 25.06 6.79 -49.35
N SER A 83 25.69 7.94 -49.59
CA SER A 83 25.93 8.53 -50.94
C SER A 83 27.41 8.55 -51.24
N GLY A 84 27.81 8.99 -52.43
CA GLY A 84 29.19 9.00 -52.88
C GLY A 84 29.61 7.67 -53.51
N GLY A 85 30.85 7.24 -53.29
CA GLY A 85 31.34 5.97 -53.79
C GLY A 85 30.90 4.79 -52.92
N PRO A 86 30.96 3.55 -53.44
CA PRO A 86 30.60 2.33 -52.68
C PRO A 86 31.40 2.22 -51.39
N VAL A 87 30.73 1.89 -50.29
CA VAL A 87 31.40 1.63 -49.01
C VAL A 87 32.00 0.21 -49.05
N VAL A 88 33.27 0.10 -48.65
CA VAL A 88 34.00 -1.17 -48.62
C VAL A 88 33.98 -1.80 -47.23
N THR A 89 34.09 -0.95 -46.20
CA THR A 89 34.09 -1.44 -44.83
C THR A 89 33.30 -0.52 -43.88
N TRP A 90 32.65 -1.14 -42.92
CA TRP A 90 31.98 -0.48 -41.83
C TRP A 90 32.59 -0.85 -40.49
N THR A 91 32.80 0.15 -39.65
CA THR A 91 33.31 -0.04 -38.29
C THR A 91 32.52 0.81 -37.32
N VAL A 92 32.57 0.47 -36.02
CA VAL A 92 31.86 1.19 -34.96
C VAL A 92 32.77 1.40 -33.74
N SER A 93 32.64 2.54 -33.11
CA SER A 93 33.37 2.89 -31.89
C SER A 93 32.46 3.74 -30.97
N PRO A 94 32.43 3.48 -29.65
CA PRO A 94 33.02 2.34 -28.94
C PRO A 94 32.36 1.00 -29.33
N THR A 95 32.75 -0.10 -28.67
CA THR A 95 32.14 -1.43 -28.86
C THR A 95 30.66 -1.39 -28.54
N LEU A 96 29.84 -1.98 -29.42
CA LEU A 96 28.40 -2.09 -29.25
C LEU A 96 28.01 -2.87 -27.99
N PRO A 97 26.78 -2.70 -27.48
CA PRO A 97 26.25 -3.53 -26.39
C PRO A 97 26.38 -5.03 -26.68
N ALA A 98 26.68 -5.81 -25.66
CA ALA A 98 26.85 -7.26 -25.79
C ALA A 98 25.62 -7.90 -26.49
N GLY A 99 25.87 -8.68 -27.56
CA GLY A 99 24.86 -9.34 -28.39
C GLY A 99 24.36 -8.49 -29.58
N ILE A 100 24.78 -7.23 -29.72
CA ILE A 100 24.53 -6.40 -30.89
C ILE A 100 25.79 -6.36 -31.73
N VAL A 101 25.64 -6.48 -33.04
CA VAL A 101 26.73 -6.51 -34.01
C VAL A 101 26.48 -5.54 -35.16
N ILE A 102 27.55 -5.10 -35.81
CA ILE A 102 27.52 -4.43 -37.10
C ILE A 102 28.12 -5.38 -38.15
N ASP A 103 27.43 -5.56 -39.26
CA ASP A 103 28.00 -6.27 -40.41
C ASP A 103 29.02 -5.35 -41.09
N SER A 104 30.26 -5.81 -41.18
CA SER A 104 31.38 -5.00 -41.70
C SER A 104 31.29 -4.73 -43.19
N SER A 105 30.44 -5.42 -43.94
CA SER A 105 30.24 -5.25 -45.38
C SER A 105 29.03 -4.41 -45.74
N THR A 106 27.96 -4.49 -44.98
CA THR A 106 26.70 -3.81 -45.24
C THR A 106 26.38 -2.63 -44.30
N GLY A 107 27.04 -2.61 -43.13
CA GLY A 107 26.75 -1.68 -42.06
C GLY A 107 25.47 -2.00 -41.28
N GLU A 108 24.85 -3.13 -41.54
CA GLU A 108 23.65 -3.52 -40.84
C GLU A 108 23.88 -3.74 -39.33
N LEU A 109 23.10 -3.06 -38.53
CA LEU A 109 23.02 -3.29 -37.08
C LEU A 109 21.95 -4.34 -36.79
N SER A 110 22.31 -5.40 -36.06
CA SER A 110 21.42 -6.51 -35.74
C SER A 110 21.85 -7.23 -34.46
N GLY A 111 21.01 -8.18 -33.98
CA GLY A 111 21.36 -9.04 -32.86
C GLY A 111 20.34 -9.02 -31.74
N THR A 112 20.69 -9.68 -30.63
CA THR A 112 19.90 -9.77 -29.40
C THR A 112 20.76 -9.31 -28.23
N PRO A 113 20.46 -8.18 -27.60
CA PRO A 113 21.29 -7.70 -26.49
C PRO A 113 21.17 -8.65 -25.29
N THR A 114 22.31 -8.99 -24.68
CA THR A 114 22.37 -9.93 -23.55
C THR A 114 22.60 -9.27 -22.20
N ALA A 115 22.81 -7.94 -22.18
CA ALA A 115 23.04 -7.17 -20.97
C ALA A 115 22.37 -5.80 -21.05
N VAL A 116 21.86 -5.32 -19.91
CA VAL A 116 21.36 -3.95 -19.77
C VAL A 116 22.51 -2.97 -19.99
N THR A 117 22.28 -1.91 -20.76
CA THR A 117 23.29 -0.89 -21.07
C THR A 117 22.65 0.49 -21.03
N SER A 118 23.22 1.41 -20.28
CA SER A 118 22.77 2.80 -20.26
C SER A 118 22.91 3.43 -21.64
N SER A 119 22.07 4.45 -21.93
CA SER A 119 22.08 5.17 -23.19
C SER A 119 23.50 5.67 -23.53
N ALA A 120 24.02 5.28 -24.69
CA ALA A 120 25.33 5.65 -25.18
C ALA A 120 25.31 5.94 -26.69
N VAL A 121 26.24 6.78 -27.12
CA VAL A 121 26.42 7.17 -28.53
C VAL A 121 27.55 6.36 -29.13
N TYR A 122 27.29 5.79 -30.29
CA TYR A 122 28.24 4.98 -31.08
C TYR A 122 28.49 5.65 -32.42
N THR A 123 29.77 5.88 -32.78
CA THR A 123 30.14 6.43 -34.07
C THR A 123 30.37 5.31 -35.05
N VAL A 124 29.57 5.28 -36.10
CA VAL A 124 29.74 4.34 -37.23
C VAL A 124 30.52 5.04 -38.33
N THR A 125 31.53 4.35 -38.84
CA THR A 125 32.41 4.84 -39.90
C THR A 125 32.28 3.99 -41.16
N ALA A 126 31.92 4.61 -42.26
CA ALA A 126 31.88 4.04 -43.61
C ALA A 126 33.18 4.41 -44.37
N THR A 127 33.92 3.44 -44.90
CA THR A 127 35.23 3.65 -45.50
C THR A 127 35.31 3.00 -46.88
N ASN A 128 35.94 3.69 -47.82
CA ASN A 128 36.39 3.13 -49.08
C ASN A 128 37.83 3.63 -49.40
N THR A 129 38.35 3.35 -50.58
CA THR A 129 39.71 3.79 -50.99
C THR A 129 39.87 5.30 -51.10
N GLY A 130 38.78 6.04 -51.26
CA GLY A 130 38.73 7.50 -51.30
C GLY A 130 38.80 8.17 -49.93
N GLY A 131 38.36 7.48 -48.89
CA GLY A 131 38.32 8.03 -47.54
C GLY A 131 37.16 7.49 -46.71
N SER A 132 36.78 8.24 -45.67
CA SER A 132 35.74 7.82 -44.69
C SER A 132 34.73 8.91 -44.46
N ALA A 133 33.47 8.48 -44.12
CA ALA A 133 32.41 9.31 -43.59
C ALA A 133 31.82 8.67 -42.31
N THR A 134 31.34 9.48 -41.41
CA THR A 134 30.82 9.02 -40.12
C THR A 134 29.38 9.42 -39.89
N THR A 135 28.68 8.62 -39.10
CA THR A 135 27.37 8.95 -38.49
C THR A 135 27.35 8.45 -37.06
N THR A 136 26.32 8.86 -36.30
CA THR A 136 26.17 8.39 -34.93
C THR A 136 24.82 7.70 -34.75
N VAL A 137 24.82 6.67 -33.92
CA VAL A 137 23.61 6.02 -33.42
C VAL A 137 23.62 6.03 -31.90
N THR A 138 22.45 6.20 -31.30
CA THR A 138 22.27 6.12 -29.85
C THR A 138 21.57 4.79 -29.51
N ILE A 139 22.12 4.01 -28.57
CA ILE A 139 21.57 2.74 -28.18
C ILE A 139 21.43 2.72 -26.65
N VAL A 140 20.23 2.30 -26.15
CA VAL A 140 19.98 1.95 -24.78
C VAL A 140 19.39 0.52 -24.74
N VAL A 141 19.80 -0.28 -23.77
CA VAL A 141 19.23 -1.62 -23.54
C VAL A 141 18.64 -1.65 -22.15
N ASN A 142 17.33 -1.74 -22.09
CA ASN A 142 16.57 -1.87 -20.86
C ASN A 142 16.40 -3.33 -20.46
N ASP A 143 16.09 -3.60 -19.19
CA ASP A 143 15.74 -4.94 -18.73
C ASP A 143 14.32 -5.32 -19.19
N ILE A 144 13.97 -6.60 -19.02
CA ILE A 144 12.59 -7.06 -19.17
C ILE A 144 11.76 -6.45 -18.03
N ILE A 145 10.60 -5.88 -18.36
CA ILE A 145 9.70 -5.30 -17.36
C ILE A 145 9.35 -6.34 -16.29
N PRO A 146 9.34 -5.99 -14.99
CA PRO A 146 8.82 -6.87 -13.95
C PRO A 146 7.38 -7.29 -14.25
N SER A 147 6.97 -8.46 -13.85
CA SER A 147 5.61 -8.98 -14.06
C SER A 147 5.21 -9.91 -12.93
N SER A 148 3.92 -10.25 -12.87
CA SER A 148 3.37 -11.18 -11.86
C SER A 148 3.78 -10.82 -10.42
N VAL A 149 3.82 -9.53 -10.11
CA VAL A 149 4.15 -9.05 -8.76
C VAL A 149 3.03 -9.44 -7.80
N SER A 150 3.36 -10.15 -6.73
CA SER A 150 2.38 -10.56 -5.73
C SER A 150 2.99 -10.81 -4.35
N TYR A 151 2.20 -10.56 -3.32
CA TYR A 151 2.46 -11.04 -1.95
C TYR A 151 1.69 -12.34 -1.72
N SER A 152 2.23 -13.23 -0.89
CA SER A 152 1.56 -14.47 -0.48
C SER A 152 0.21 -14.21 0.21
N THR A 153 0.06 -13.05 0.82
CA THR A 153 -1.17 -12.53 1.44
C THR A 153 -1.37 -11.10 0.96
N SER A 154 -2.54 -10.79 0.44
CA SER A 154 -2.90 -9.44 -0.05
C SER A 154 -3.82 -8.67 0.91
N SER A 155 -4.21 -9.28 2.04
CA SER A 155 -5.07 -8.63 3.04
C SER A 155 -4.52 -8.88 4.44
N PHE A 156 -4.26 -7.81 5.18
CA PHE A 156 -3.69 -7.85 6.52
C PHE A 156 -4.64 -7.21 7.51
N THR A 157 -5.04 -7.99 8.54
CA THR A 157 -5.74 -7.51 9.73
C THR A 157 -4.73 -7.50 10.86
N LEU A 158 -4.28 -6.33 11.24
CA LEU A 158 -3.23 -6.11 12.24
C LEU A 158 -3.83 -5.52 13.52
N THR A 159 -3.11 -5.69 14.61
CA THR A 159 -3.45 -5.07 15.90
C THR A 159 -2.39 -4.01 16.23
N LYS A 160 -2.84 -2.84 16.65
CA LYS A 160 -1.99 -1.75 17.14
C LYS A 160 -1.02 -2.27 18.19
N ASP A 161 0.23 -1.77 18.16
CA ASP A 161 1.34 -2.11 19.06
C ASP A 161 1.74 -3.61 19.05
N SER A 162 1.26 -4.39 18.05
CA SER A 162 1.68 -5.78 17.81
C SER A 162 2.45 -5.86 16.50
N SER A 163 3.65 -6.46 16.50
CA SER A 163 4.47 -6.58 15.29
C SER A 163 3.82 -7.53 14.28
N MET A 164 3.81 -7.12 13.01
CA MET A 164 3.40 -8.01 11.93
C MET A 164 4.54 -8.98 11.56
N THR A 165 4.17 -10.15 11.04
CA THR A 165 5.13 -11.02 10.35
C THR A 165 5.52 -10.37 9.04
N ALA A 166 6.82 -10.17 8.82
CA ALA A 166 7.34 -9.61 7.58
C ALA A 166 6.91 -10.44 6.37
N VAL A 167 6.54 -9.78 5.29
CA VAL A 167 6.13 -10.42 4.03
C VAL A 167 6.90 -9.81 2.86
N THR A 168 7.47 -10.67 2.02
CA THR A 168 8.24 -10.29 0.83
C THR A 168 7.42 -10.62 -0.42
N PRO A 169 7.39 -9.76 -1.44
CA PRO A 169 6.71 -10.07 -2.68
C PRO A 169 7.53 -11.04 -3.55
N THR A 170 6.86 -11.66 -4.50
CA THR A 170 7.47 -12.34 -5.63
C THR A 170 7.23 -11.55 -6.91
N ALA A 171 8.16 -11.62 -7.85
CA ALA A 171 8.02 -11.02 -9.17
C ALA A 171 8.64 -11.95 -10.22
N SER A 172 8.17 -11.86 -11.46
CA SER A 172 8.73 -12.48 -12.67
C SER A 172 9.27 -11.41 -13.61
N GLY A 173 9.82 -11.81 -14.76
CA GLY A 173 10.42 -10.87 -15.71
C GLY A 173 11.84 -10.50 -15.32
N GLY A 174 12.24 -9.26 -15.54
CA GLY A 174 13.56 -8.78 -15.16
C GLY A 174 13.69 -8.48 -13.66
N PRO A 175 14.92 -8.45 -13.13
CA PRO A 175 15.18 -8.11 -11.74
C PRO A 175 14.56 -6.77 -11.35
N VAL A 176 13.91 -6.72 -10.19
CA VAL A 176 13.40 -5.46 -9.64
C VAL A 176 14.56 -4.68 -9.02
N VAL A 177 14.66 -3.41 -9.35
CA VAL A 177 15.70 -2.49 -8.86
C VAL A 177 15.22 -1.69 -7.66
N SER A 178 13.94 -1.33 -7.64
CA SER A 178 13.36 -0.57 -6.53
C SER A 178 11.88 -0.84 -6.35
N TRP A 179 11.42 -0.64 -5.10
CA TRP A 179 10.03 -0.78 -4.69
C TRP A 179 9.51 0.53 -4.11
N ALA A 180 8.25 0.81 -4.35
CA ALA A 180 7.53 1.96 -3.80
C ALA A 180 6.12 1.56 -3.40
N VAL A 181 5.48 2.35 -2.52
CA VAL A 181 4.08 2.14 -2.11
C VAL A 181 3.34 3.47 -2.07
N ASP A 182 2.12 3.48 -2.58
CA ASP A 182 1.23 4.62 -2.56
C ASP A 182 -0.22 4.17 -2.25
N PRO A 183 -0.90 4.85 -1.31
CA PRO A 183 -0.41 5.85 -0.36
C PRO A 183 0.58 5.27 0.66
N SER A 184 1.16 6.11 1.51
CA SER A 184 2.07 5.66 2.58
C SER A 184 1.39 4.66 3.50
N LEU A 185 2.11 3.61 3.90
CA LEU A 185 1.63 2.59 4.83
C LEU A 185 1.20 3.18 6.18
N PRO A 186 0.33 2.48 6.95
CA PRO A 186 0.00 2.84 8.32
C PRO A 186 1.23 3.14 9.17
N ALA A 187 1.10 4.12 10.07
CA ALA A 187 2.20 4.52 10.94
C ALA A 187 2.80 3.31 11.69
N GLY A 188 4.13 3.17 11.65
CA GLY A 188 4.86 2.06 12.23
C GLY A 188 5.11 0.89 11.29
N LEU A 189 4.48 0.85 10.11
CA LEU A 189 4.80 -0.09 9.04
C LEU A 189 5.74 0.55 8.03
N VAL A 190 6.61 -0.24 7.44
CA VAL A 190 7.56 0.19 6.42
C VAL A 190 7.59 -0.77 5.24
N LEU A 191 7.88 -0.23 4.06
CA LEU A 191 8.27 -0.99 2.88
C LEU A 191 9.79 -0.86 2.72
N ASP A 192 10.50 -1.96 2.64
CA ASP A 192 11.90 -1.97 2.21
C ASP A 192 11.98 -1.70 0.71
N THR A 193 12.59 -0.59 0.32
CA THR A 193 12.64 -0.14 -1.08
C THR A 193 13.56 -0.99 -1.95
N SER A 194 14.37 -1.87 -1.38
CA SER A 194 15.26 -2.79 -2.11
C SER A 194 14.66 -4.17 -2.30
N THR A 195 13.90 -4.67 -1.34
CA THR A 195 13.34 -6.03 -1.34
C THR A 195 11.83 -6.08 -1.57
N GLY A 196 11.13 -4.97 -1.35
CA GLY A 196 9.67 -4.92 -1.34
C GLY A 196 9.04 -5.51 -0.08
N GLU A 197 9.83 -5.86 0.93
CA GLU A 197 9.32 -6.41 2.19
C GLU A 197 8.48 -5.37 2.93
N ILE A 198 7.27 -5.79 3.35
CA ILE A 198 6.43 -5.01 4.27
C ILE A 198 6.60 -5.60 5.67
N SER A 199 6.97 -4.76 6.63
CA SER A 199 7.23 -5.15 8.02
C SER A 199 6.96 -4.01 9.00
N GLY A 200 7.06 -4.28 10.30
CA GLY A 200 6.97 -3.26 11.35
C GLY A 200 5.91 -3.54 12.40
N THR A 201 5.66 -2.54 13.24
CA THR A 201 4.67 -2.56 14.32
C THR A 201 3.77 -1.34 14.17
N PRO A 202 2.48 -1.51 13.81
CA PRO A 202 1.59 -0.37 13.63
C PRO A 202 1.35 0.34 14.95
N THR A 203 1.45 1.67 14.97
CA THR A 203 1.34 2.50 16.18
C THR A 203 0.01 3.24 16.30
N ALA A 204 -0.84 3.16 15.29
CA ALA A 204 -2.15 3.82 15.26
C ALA A 204 -3.20 2.90 14.62
N VAL A 205 -4.45 2.99 15.14
CA VAL A 205 -5.62 2.38 14.50
C VAL A 205 -5.82 3.01 13.12
N THR A 206 -6.03 2.17 12.11
CA THR A 206 -6.20 2.65 10.73
C THR A 206 -7.35 1.89 10.08
N PRO A 207 -8.35 2.57 9.50
CA PRO A 207 -9.40 1.93 8.73
C PRO A 207 -8.84 1.10 7.58
N SER A 208 -9.60 0.09 7.13
CA SER A 208 -9.21 -0.71 5.97
C SER A 208 -8.96 0.17 4.75
N ALA A 209 -7.77 0.10 4.18
CA ALA A 209 -7.36 0.84 3.00
C ALA A 209 -6.50 -0.03 2.08
N THR A 210 -6.52 0.32 0.79
CA THR A 210 -5.73 -0.36 -0.25
C THR A 210 -4.49 0.45 -0.57
N TYR A 211 -3.36 -0.22 -0.66
CA TYR A 211 -2.03 0.32 -0.95
C TYR A 211 -1.51 -0.33 -2.22
N THR A 212 -1.08 0.49 -3.18
CA THR A 212 -0.47 0.02 -4.42
C THR A 212 1.04 -0.08 -4.23
N VAL A 213 1.59 -1.27 -4.42
CA VAL A 213 3.03 -1.50 -4.39
C VAL A 213 3.54 -1.61 -5.82
N THR A 214 4.55 -0.82 -6.15
CA THR A 214 5.17 -0.74 -7.48
C THR A 214 6.57 -1.32 -7.44
N ALA A 215 6.84 -2.24 -8.36
CA ALA A 215 8.15 -2.83 -8.64
C ALA A 215 8.71 -2.21 -9.91
N THR A 216 9.90 -1.62 -9.86
CA THR A 216 10.51 -0.85 -10.96
C THR A 216 11.86 -1.42 -11.36
N ASN A 217 12.13 -1.47 -12.67
CA ASN A 217 13.47 -1.61 -13.24
C ASN A 217 13.63 -0.70 -14.46
N THR A 218 14.75 -0.81 -15.21
CA THR A 218 15.01 0.02 -16.40
C THR A 218 14.04 -0.25 -17.54
N GLY A 219 13.34 -1.38 -17.54
CA GLY A 219 12.33 -1.74 -18.53
C GLY A 219 10.98 -1.09 -18.26
N GLY A 220 10.67 -0.76 -17.01
CA GLY A 220 9.40 -0.17 -16.58
C GLY A 220 8.93 -0.69 -15.24
N ASP A 221 7.64 -0.52 -14.99
CA ASP A 221 6.97 -0.78 -13.72
C ASP A 221 5.96 -1.92 -13.81
N ALA A 222 5.80 -2.64 -12.69
CA ALA A 222 4.68 -3.54 -12.45
C ALA A 222 4.10 -3.28 -11.06
N THR A 223 2.80 -3.44 -10.90
CA THR A 223 2.11 -3.12 -9.66
C THR A 223 1.34 -4.30 -9.09
N THR A 224 1.16 -4.29 -7.78
CA THR A 224 0.21 -5.14 -7.05
C THR A 224 -0.44 -4.31 -5.95
N THR A 225 -1.50 -4.84 -5.33
CA THR A 225 -2.17 -4.15 -4.23
C THR A 225 -2.21 -5.01 -2.98
N VAL A 226 -2.11 -4.36 -1.83
CA VAL A 226 -2.37 -4.96 -0.53
C VAL A 226 -3.42 -4.13 0.22
N THR A 227 -4.29 -4.79 0.97
CA THR A 227 -5.27 -4.14 1.84
C THR A 227 -4.84 -4.31 3.28
N ILE A 228 -4.78 -3.23 4.04
CA ILE A 228 -4.36 -3.25 5.45
C ILE A 228 -5.42 -2.56 6.30
N VAL A 229 -5.80 -3.21 7.41
CA VAL A 229 -6.56 -2.63 8.51
C VAL A 229 -5.77 -2.81 9.80
N VAL A 230 -5.74 -1.79 10.63
CA VAL A 230 -5.14 -1.85 11.97
C VAL A 230 -6.22 -1.61 13.01
N ASN A 231 -6.58 -2.64 13.75
CA ASN A 231 -7.52 -2.60 14.84
C ASN A 231 -6.85 -2.18 16.15
N ASP A 232 -7.63 -1.70 17.11
CA ASP A 232 -7.12 -1.42 18.46
C ASP A 232 -6.89 -2.74 19.25
N ILE A 233 -6.21 -2.64 20.37
CA ILE A 233 -6.11 -3.72 21.33
C ILE A 233 -7.50 -3.95 21.93
N ILE A 234 -7.94 -5.20 22.05
CA ILE A 234 -9.25 -5.53 22.65
C ILE A 234 -9.32 -4.95 24.06
N PRO A 235 -10.45 -4.34 24.49
CA PRO A 235 -10.63 -3.93 25.87
C PRO A 235 -10.46 -5.10 26.83
N SER A 236 -10.02 -4.85 28.04
CA SER A 236 -9.84 -5.89 29.06
C SER A 236 -10.06 -5.32 30.46
N SER A 237 -10.14 -6.20 31.46
CA SER A 237 -10.31 -5.82 32.87
C SER A 237 -11.46 -4.83 33.11
N VAL A 238 -12.56 -4.99 32.37
CA VAL A 238 -13.74 -4.14 32.53
C VAL A 238 -14.38 -4.40 33.89
N SER A 239 -14.62 -3.36 34.70
CA SER A 239 -15.23 -3.52 36.02
C SER A 239 -15.96 -2.25 36.49
N TYR A 240 -16.94 -2.44 37.40
CA TYR A 240 -17.65 -1.40 38.12
C TYR A 240 -17.39 -1.58 39.62
N SER A 241 -16.77 -0.60 40.27
CA SER A 241 -16.33 -0.67 41.67
C SER A 241 -17.48 -0.71 42.68
N GLY A 242 -18.73 -0.45 42.30
CA GLY A 242 -19.87 -0.43 43.21
C GLY A 242 -20.76 -1.67 43.14
N SER A 243 -20.45 -2.62 42.28
CA SER A 243 -21.30 -3.85 42.16
C SER A 243 -21.02 -4.82 43.33
N PRO A 244 -22.07 -5.41 43.95
CA PRO A 244 -23.52 -5.29 43.68
C PRO A 244 -24.12 -3.95 44.14
N PHE A 245 -24.99 -3.36 43.28
CA PHE A 245 -25.74 -2.15 43.63
C PHE A 245 -27.02 -2.46 44.35
N THR A 246 -27.17 -1.92 45.57
CA THR A 246 -28.41 -1.97 46.34
C THR A 246 -29.06 -0.58 46.30
N LEU A 247 -30.12 -0.44 45.55
CA LEU A 247 -30.82 0.82 45.29
C LEU A 247 -32.17 0.86 45.95
N THR A 248 -32.68 2.08 46.12
CA THR A 248 -34.05 2.31 46.62
C THR A 248 -34.88 2.96 45.52
N LYS A 249 -36.11 2.48 45.33
CA LYS A 249 -37.07 3.06 44.40
C LYS A 249 -37.23 4.56 44.65
N ASP A 250 -37.38 5.32 43.58
CA ASP A 250 -37.56 6.78 43.55
C ASP A 250 -36.40 7.59 44.20
N SER A 251 -35.24 6.93 44.46
CA SER A 251 -34.01 7.56 44.92
C SER A 251 -32.93 7.50 43.84
N ALA A 252 -32.37 8.64 43.46
CA ALA A 252 -31.31 8.67 42.43
C ALA A 252 -30.05 7.89 42.86
N MET A 253 -29.57 7.01 42.01
CA MET A 253 -28.27 6.36 42.26
C MET A 253 -27.11 7.30 42.03
N SER A 254 -26.02 7.13 42.76
CA SER A 254 -24.73 7.77 42.38
C SER A 254 -24.25 7.16 41.08
N ALA A 255 -23.87 8.02 40.13
CA ALA A 255 -23.35 7.57 38.83
C ALA A 255 -22.16 6.62 39.01
N ALA A 256 -22.24 5.44 38.39
CA ALA A 256 -21.18 4.43 38.42
C ALA A 256 -20.44 4.40 37.09
N SER A 257 -19.17 4.76 37.14
CA SER A 257 -18.28 4.75 35.97
C SER A 257 -17.53 3.42 35.91
N PRO A 258 -17.37 2.83 34.70
CA PRO A 258 -16.53 1.65 34.53
C PRO A 258 -15.05 2.01 34.56
N THR A 259 -14.21 1.02 34.82
CA THR A 259 -12.78 1.02 34.52
C THR A 259 -12.49 -0.06 33.49
N SER A 260 -11.52 0.18 32.62
CA SER A 260 -11.05 -0.79 31.64
C SER A 260 -9.55 -0.61 31.38
N SER A 261 -8.92 -1.62 30.79
CA SER A 261 -7.55 -1.61 30.24
C SER A 261 -7.58 -2.10 28.79
N GLY A 262 -6.42 -2.15 28.13
CA GLY A 262 -6.32 -2.46 26.71
C GLY A 262 -6.59 -1.22 25.84
N GLY A 263 -7.24 -1.42 24.70
CA GLY A 263 -7.56 -0.33 23.77
C GLY A 263 -8.75 0.50 24.21
N THR A 264 -8.89 1.68 23.63
CA THR A 264 -9.96 2.62 23.95
C THR A 264 -11.33 2.06 23.61
N VAL A 265 -12.24 2.02 24.59
CA VAL A 265 -13.64 1.60 24.35
C VAL A 265 -14.37 2.70 23.57
N ILE A 266 -15.05 2.30 22.50
CA ILE A 266 -15.84 3.21 21.65
C ILE A 266 -17.34 3.11 21.86
N SER A 267 -17.81 1.98 22.41
CA SER A 267 -19.23 1.82 22.74
C SER A 267 -19.47 0.85 23.87
N TRP A 268 -20.58 1.07 24.58
CA TRP A 268 -21.04 0.26 25.70
C TRP A 268 -22.48 -0.20 25.48
N ALA A 269 -22.76 -1.43 25.86
CA ALA A 269 -24.08 -2.03 25.80
C ALA A 269 -24.38 -2.82 27.09
N VAL A 270 -25.67 -3.09 27.37
CA VAL A 270 -26.09 -3.90 28.50
C VAL A 270 -27.17 -4.87 28.07
N ASP A 271 -27.10 -6.10 28.56
CA ASP A 271 -28.10 -7.14 28.35
C ASP A 271 -28.29 -7.99 29.64
N PRO A 272 -29.54 -8.22 30.09
CA PRO A 272 -30.79 -7.58 29.67
C PRO A 272 -30.84 -6.09 30.02
N SER A 273 -31.88 -5.39 29.58
CA SER A 273 -32.10 -3.97 29.91
C SER A 273 -32.10 -3.74 31.43
N LEU A 274 -31.48 -2.63 31.85
CA LEU A 274 -31.42 -2.21 33.25
C LEU A 274 -32.83 -2.02 33.84
N PRO A 275 -32.97 -2.04 35.19
CA PRO A 275 -34.21 -1.68 35.87
C PRO A 275 -34.78 -0.36 35.36
N ALA A 276 -36.12 -0.27 35.29
CA ALA A 276 -36.83 0.93 34.84
C ALA A 276 -36.33 2.19 35.57
N GLY A 277 -36.00 3.24 34.82
CA GLY A 277 -35.43 4.49 35.33
C GLY A 277 -33.90 4.54 35.43
N LEU A 278 -33.21 3.40 35.22
CA LEU A 278 -31.73 3.37 35.07
C LEU A 278 -31.36 3.28 33.61
N VAL A 279 -30.23 3.91 33.27
CA VAL A 279 -29.66 3.91 31.93
C VAL A 279 -28.13 3.67 31.99
N ILE A 280 -27.58 3.11 30.92
CA ILE A 280 -26.16 3.11 30.63
C ILE A 280 -25.89 4.09 29.49
N ASP A 281 -24.92 4.96 29.66
CA ASP A 281 -24.45 5.83 28.57
C ASP A 281 -23.63 5.00 27.59
N SER A 282 -24.08 4.93 26.34
CA SER A 282 -23.45 4.10 25.31
C SER A 282 -22.07 4.55 24.89
N SER A 283 -21.63 5.77 25.23
CA SER A 283 -20.30 6.31 24.91
C SER A 283 -19.32 6.20 26.08
N THR A 284 -19.80 6.34 27.31
CA THR A 284 -18.95 6.37 28.51
C THR A 284 -19.08 5.13 29.40
N GLY A 285 -20.11 4.32 29.20
CA GLY A 285 -20.43 3.18 30.05
C GLY A 285 -20.98 3.56 31.45
N VAL A 286 -21.23 4.83 31.71
CA VAL A 286 -21.71 5.29 33.01
C VAL A 286 -23.16 4.78 33.22
N ILE A 287 -23.38 4.06 34.35
CA ILE A 287 -24.72 3.66 34.79
C ILE A 287 -25.23 4.74 35.74
N SER A 288 -26.45 5.26 35.48
CA SER A 288 -27.05 6.33 36.25
C SER A 288 -28.58 6.30 36.16
N GLY A 289 -29.24 7.14 36.92
CA GLY A 289 -30.71 7.33 36.88
C GLY A 289 -31.39 7.17 38.24
N THR A 290 -32.72 7.14 38.21
CA THR A 290 -33.57 6.96 39.38
C THR A 290 -34.49 5.76 39.11
N PRO A 291 -34.33 4.63 39.81
CA PRO A 291 -35.17 3.46 39.57
C PRO A 291 -36.62 3.76 39.96
N THR A 292 -37.56 3.44 39.07
CA THR A 292 -38.98 3.75 39.23
C THR A 292 -39.82 2.54 39.64
N ALA A 293 -39.22 1.34 39.66
CA ALA A 293 -39.91 0.11 40.06
C ALA A 293 -38.99 -0.76 40.93
N ILE A 294 -39.61 -1.51 41.86
CA ILE A 294 -38.92 -2.53 42.64
C ILE A 294 -38.43 -3.63 41.69
N THR A 295 -37.21 -4.08 41.87
CA THR A 295 -36.62 -5.14 41.04
C THR A 295 -35.86 -6.11 41.93
N ALA A 296 -36.16 -7.40 41.80
CA ALA A 296 -35.41 -8.45 42.49
C ALA A 296 -33.95 -8.44 42.04
N SER A 297 -33.05 -8.92 42.90
CA SER A 297 -31.62 -9.01 42.53
C SER A 297 -31.43 -9.76 41.22
N ALA A 298 -30.84 -9.09 40.24
CA ALA A 298 -30.57 -9.61 38.89
C ALA A 298 -29.18 -9.21 38.39
N THR A 299 -28.63 -10.04 37.53
CA THR A 299 -27.30 -9.80 36.91
C THR A 299 -27.47 -9.28 35.49
N TYR A 300 -26.72 -8.26 35.16
CA TYR A 300 -26.70 -7.58 33.86
C TYR A 300 -25.30 -7.68 33.27
N THR A 301 -25.20 -8.14 32.04
CA THR A 301 -23.92 -8.20 31.30
C THR A 301 -23.67 -6.88 30.59
N ILE A 302 -22.55 -6.26 30.90
CA ILE A 302 -22.08 -5.05 30.24
C ILE A 302 -21.00 -5.44 29.21
N THR A 303 -21.16 -4.96 27.98
CA THR A 303 -20.20 -5.18 26.87
C THR A 303 -19.53 -3.86 26.54
N ALA A 304 -18.19 -3.88 26.52
CA ALA A 304 -17.33 -2.78 26.09
C ALA A 304 -16.70 -3.16 24.74
N THR A 305 -16.90 -2.35 23.71
CA THR A 305 -16.52 -2.64 22.32
C THR A 305 -15.56 -1.61 21.77
N ASN A 306 -14.55 -2.06 21.00
CA ASN A 306 -13.73 -1.23 20.11
C ASN A 306 -13.47 -1.95 18.78
N THR A 307 -12.59 -1.41 17.89
CA THR A 307 -12.27 -2.02 16.61
C THR A 307 -11.54 -3.36 16.74
N GLY A 308 -10.94 -3.65 17.89
CA GLY A 308 -10.27 -4.92 18.19
C GLY A 308 -11.21 -6.02 18.59
N GLY A 309 -12.38 -5.67 19.15
CA GLY A 309 -13.37 -6.62 19.63
C GLY A 309 -14.05 -6.19 20.94
N ASP A 310 -14.66 -7.15 21.63
CA ASP A 310 -15.50 -6.96 22.79
C ASP A 310 -14.86 -7.51 24.06
N ALA A 311 -15.12 -6.83 25.19
CA ALA A 311 -14.91 -7.35 26.54
C ALA A 311 -16.18 -7.21 27.36
N THR A 312 -16.46 -8.18 28.25
CA THR A 312 -17.66 -8.19 29.06
C THR A 312 -17.35 -8.19 30.54
N THR A 313 -18.26 -7.61 31.31
CA THR A 313 -18.30 -7.74 32.76
C THR A 313 -19.77 -7.88 33.21
N THR A 314 -19.99 -8.24 34.46
CA THR A 314 -21.33 -8.30 35.01
C THR A 314 -21.51 -7.35 36.19
N VAL A 315 -22.69 -6.75 36.30
CA VAL A 315 -23.13 -5.99 37.47
C VAL A 315 -24.39 -6.62 38.02
N THR A 316 -24.51 -6.67 39.33
CA THR A 316 -25.72 -7.12 40.00
C THR A 316 -26.44 -5.93 40.59
N ILE A 317 -27.73 -5.80 40.32
CA ILE A 317 -28.58 -4.69 40.79
C ILE A 317 -29.81 -5.25 41.46
N VAL A 318 -30.16 -4.70 42.65
CA VAL A 318 -31.41 -4.88 43.34
C VAL A 318 -32.03 -3.52 43.63
N VAL A 319 -33.34 -3.38 43.45
CA VAL A 319 -34.08 -2.15 43.78
C VAL A 319 -35.12 -2.50 44.85
N ASN A 320 -34.90 -2.02 46.04
CA ASN A 320 -35.81 -2.19 47.20
C ASN A 320 -36.87 -1.09 47.19
N ASP A 321 -37.99 -1.36 47.88
CA ASP A 321 -38.99 -0.34 48.12
C ASP A 321 -38.51 0.70 49.15
N ILE A 322 -39.19 1.82 49.21
CA ILE A 322 -38.95 2.87 50.22
C ILE A 322 -39.40 2.29 51.55
N ILE A 323 -38.58 2.44 52.58
CA ILE A 323 -38.97 2.00 53.93
C ILE A 323 -40.19 2.75 54.37
N PRO A 324 -41.29 2.06 54.91
CA PRO A 324 -42.38 2.75 55.44
C PRO A 324 -41.99 3.64 56.64
N SER A 325 -42.58 4.82 56.73
CA SER A 325 -42.31 5.81 57.78
C SER A 325 -43.58 6.55 58.21
N SER A 326 -43.48 7.32 59.26
CA SER A 326 -44.60 8.15 59.81
C SER A 326 -45.87 7.37 60.06
N VAL A 327 -45.73 6.11 60.53
CA VAL A 327 -46.87 5.29 60.86
C VAL A 327 -47.64 5.90 62.07
N SER A 328 -48.90 6.17 61.88
CA SER A 328 -49.71 6.75 62.92
C SER A 328 -51.21 6.32 62.85
N TYR A 329 -51.88 6.25 63.98
CA TYR A 329 -53.27 6.16 64.05
C TYR A 329 -53.83 7.53 64.48
N SER A 330 -54.74 8.10 63.69
CA SER A 330 -55.32 9.43 63.94
C SER A 330 -56.08 9.53 65.24
N ASP A 331 -56.67 8.39 65.68
CA ASP A 331 -57.55 8.30 66.84
C ASP A 331 -56.81 7.92 68.13
N SER A 332 -55.54 7.76 68.12
CA SER A 332 -54.73 7.45 69.30
C SER A 332 -54.50 8.73 70.15
N PRO A 333 -54.72 8.63 71.49
CA PRO A 333 -55.08 7.43 72.26
C PRO A 333 -56.52 7.04 72.15
N PHE A 334 -56.82 5.73 71.97
CA PHE A 334 -58.18 5.22 71.96
C PHE A 334 -58.78 5.23 73.34
N THR A 335 -59.91 5.94 73.50
CA THR A 335 -60.75 5.86 74.70
C THR A 335 -62.04 5.07 74.37
N LEU A 336 -62.10 3.84 74.78
CA LEU A 336 -63.16 2.92 74.41
C LEU A 336 -64.10 2.61 75.63
N THR A 337 -65.33 2.32 75.31
CA THR A 337 -66.32 1.92 76.33
C THR A 337 -66.59 0.40 76.22
N LYS A 338 -66.57 -0.32 77.36
CA LYS A 338 -66.84 -1.75 77.40
C LYS A 338 -68.22 -2.03 76.76
N ASP A 339 -68.30 -3.16 76.04
CA ASP A 339 -69.52 -3.66 75.35
C ASP A 339 -70.04 -2.69 74.25
N SER A 340 -69.29 -1.65 73.88
CA SER A 340 -69.58 -0.74 72.76
C SER A 340 -68.64 -0.97 71.58
N LEU A 341 -69.20 -1.14 70.37
CA LEU A 341 -68.45 -1.34 69.16
C LEU A 341 -67.61 -0.11 68.88
N MET A 342 -66.29 -0.27 68.74
CA MET A 342 -65.43 0.81 68.31
C MET A 342 -65.59 1.07 66.82
N THR A 343 -65.39 2.30 66.40
CA THR A 343 -65.13 2.62 64.97
C THR A 343 -63.80 2.02 64.56
N ALA A 344 -63.74 1.20 63.49
CA ALA A 344 -62.56 0.61 63.01
C ALA A 344 -61.53 1.74 62.62
N SER A 345 -60.32 1.61 63.10
CA SER A 345 -59.26 2.59 62.84
C SER A 345 -58.10 1.94 62.06
N THR A 346 -57.77 2.53 60.94
CA THR A 346 -56.64 2.10 60.09
C THR A 346 -55.46 3.08 60.22
N PRO A 347 -54.20 2.59 60.20
CA PRO A 347 -53.04 3.45 60.26
C PRO A 347 -52.87 4.20 58.97
N THR A 348 -52.30 5.42 59.06
CA THR A 348 -51.76 6.15 57.98
C THR A 348 -50.23 5.98 58.01
N TYR A 349 -49.57 6.00 56.83
CA TYR A 349 -48.10 5.93 56.70
C TYR A 349 -47.64 6.64 55.47
N SER A 350 -46.32 6.89 55.35
CA SER A 350 -45.62 7.38 54.17
C SER A 350 -44.57 6.39 53.81
N GLY A 351 -43.91 6.61 52.60
CA GLY A 351 -42.90 5.73 52.09
C GLY A 351 -43.47 4.60 51.23
N GLY A 352 -42.82 3.45 51.25
CA GLY A 352 -43.21 2.30 50.41
C GLY A 352 -44.41 1.55 50.90
N THR A 353 -44.94 0.68 50.07
CA THR A 353 -46.15 -0.12 50.40
C THR A 353 -45.91 -1.08 51.56
N VAL A 354 -46.68 -1.00 52.58
CA VAL A 354 -46.64 -1.94 53.69
C VAL A 354 -47.26 -3.28 53.26
N ILE A 355 -46.53 -4.36 53.39
CA ILE A 355 -46.95 -5.73 53.01
C ILE A 355 -47.49 -6.54 54.21
N SER A 356 -47.06 -6.14 55.40
CA SER A 356 -47.58 -6.82 56.66
C SER A 356 -47.45 -5.87 57.83
N TRP A 357 -48.37 -6.05 58.79
CA TRP A 357 -48.38 -5.32 60.02
C TRP A 357 -48.26 -6.28 61.22
N ALA A 358 -47.64 -5.83 62.27
CA ALA A 358 -47.53 -6.57 63.53
C ALA A 358 -47.71 -5.62 64.69
N ILE A 359 -48.23 -6.16 65.77
CA ILE A 359 -48.39 -5.52 67.09
C ILE A 359 -47.64 -6.37 68.12
N ASP A 360 -46.88 -5.75 68.97
CA ASP A 360 -46.00 -6.41 69.93
C ASP A 360 -46.71 -6.86 71.20
N SER A 361 -47.91 -6.34 71.42
CA SER A 361 -48.72 -6.62 72.63
C SER A 361 -50.10 -7.11 72.26
N THR A 362 -50.71 -7.87 73.14
CA THR A 362 -52.12 -8.30 72.98
C THR A 362 -53.06 -7.13 73.23
N LEU A 363 -53.97 -6.93 72.30
CA LEU A 363 -55.07 -5.97 72.49
C LEU A 363 -55.98 -6.36 73.62
N PRO A 364 -56.71 -5.40 74.21
CA PRO A 364 -57.79 -5.71 75.11
C PRO A 364 -58.78 -6.74 74.58
N ALA A 365 -59.32 -7.56 75.43
CA ALA A 365 -60.28 -8.58 75.04
C ALA A 365 -61.45 -7.99 74.22
N GLY A 366 -61.82 -8.68 73.13
CA GLY A 366 -62.87 -8.26 72.20
C GLY A 366 -62.38 -7.34 71.07
N LEU A 367 -61.10 -6.89 71.07
CA LEU A 367 -60.49 -6.18 69.95
C LEU A 367 -59.63 -7.09 69.10
N ALA A 368 -59.58 -6.81 67.81
CA ALA A 368 -58.79 -7.54 66.80
C ALA A 368 -57.83 -6.58 66.07
N PHE A 369 -56.66 -7.12 65.66
CA PHE A 369 -55.71 -6.45 64.81
C PHE A 369 -55.53 -7.19 63.48
N SER A 370 -55.68 -6.48 62.39
CA SER A 370 -55.47 -7.03 61.04
C SER A 370 -53.99 -6.96 60.63
N THR A 371 -53.36 -8.11 60.51
CA THR A 371 -51.98 -8.19 60.03
C THR A 371 -51.83 -7.82 58.59
N SER A 372 -52.86 -7.71 57.78
CA SER A 372 -52.84 -7.31 56.39
C SER A 372 -53.08 -5.80 56.20
N THR A 373 -53.88 -5.16 57.04
CA THR A 373 -54.23 -3.74 56.87
C THR A 373 -53.73 -2.85 58.01
N GLY A 374 -53.29 -3.41 59.12
CA GLY A 374 -52.99 -2.68 60.36
C GLY A 374 -54.23 -2.16 61.09
N GLU A 375 -55.45 -2.52 60.65
CA GLU A 375 -56.73 -2.08 61.28
C GLU A 375 -56.88 -2.64 62.68
N ILE A 376 -57.31 -1.77 63.57
CA ILE A 376 -57.82 -2.15 64.93
C ILE A 376 -59.33 -2.00 64.93
N SER A 377 -60.03 -3.05 65.26
CA SER A 377 -61.46 -3.05 65.29
C SER A 377 -61.98 -4.03 66.36
N GLY A 378 -63.32 -3.98 66.67
CA GLY A 378 -63.97 -4.91 67.56
C GLY A 378 -64.81 -4.24 68.69
N THR A 379 -65.26 -5.02 69.68
CA THR A 379 -66.03 -4.58 70.82
C THR A 379 -65.25 -4.97 72.06
N PRO A 380 -64.73 -4.05 72.88
CA PRO A 380 -63.98 -4.38 74.08
C PRO A 380 -64.92 -5.05 75.09
N SER A 381 -64.54 -6.17 75.72
CA SER A 381 -65.36 -6.98 76.61
C SER A 381 -64.82 -6.98 78.05
#